data_af3c184de1d75925499a176e691dd1b5
#
_entry.id   af3c184de1d75925499a176e691dd1b5
#
_cell.length_a   1.000
_cell.length_b   1.000
_cell.length_c   1.000
_cell.angle_alpha   90.00
_cell.angle_beta   90.00
_cell.angle_gamma   90.00
#
_symmetry.space_group_name_H-M   'P 1'
#
loop_
_entity.id
_entity.type
_entity.pdbx_description
1 polymer ?
#
loop_
_entity_poly.entity_id
_entity_poly.type
_entity_poly.pdbx_seq_one_letter_code
_entity_poly.pdbx_strand_id
1 'polypeptide(L)'
;MIEQSLHGFGREVYLTSLNGDHVLFYPMPVWQEIERKIAVTPMRDPELEEYVSRSSYWGSETEIDPKGRVLIPADLRAASKLESALLILGKIDHMVIWNKEVFEARY
;
A
#
# COMPACT_ATOMS: atom_id res chain seq x y z
N MET A 1 -12.45 -1.36 -11.13
CA MET A 1 -11.50 -0.24 -11.10
C MET A 1 -10.11 -0.66 -10.64
N ILE A 2 -9.99 -1.27 -9.46
CA ILE A 2 -8.69 -1.78 -8.99
C ILE A 2 -8.10 -2.79 -9.95
N GLU A 3 -8.93 -3.71 -10.43
CA GLU A 3 -8.51 -4.74 -11.37
C GLU A 3 -8.01 -4.16 -12.70
N GLN A 4 -8.62 -3.08 -13.18
CA GLN A 4 -8.17 -2.40 -14.39
C GLN A 4 -6.82 -1.74 -14.18
N SER A 5 -6.60 -1.12 -13.03
CA SER A 5 -5.33 -0.49 -12.69
C SER A 5 -4.18 -1.50 -12.64
N LEU A 6 -4.50 -2.76 -12.32
CA LEU A 6 -3.52 -3.82 -12.20
C LEU A 6 -3.46 -4.72 -13.45
N HIS A 7 -4.21 -4.37 -14.50
CA HIS A 7 -4.19 -5.13 -15.73
C HIS A 7 -2.76 -5.19 -16.27
N GLY A 8 -2.24 -6.37 -16.51
CA GLY A 8 -0.86 -6.57 -16.93
C GLY A 8 0.12 -6.81 -15.80
N PHE A 9 -0.28 -6.56 -14.54
CA PHE A 9 0.58 -6.81 -13.36
C PHE A 9 0.22 -8.09 -12.61
N GLY A 10 -0.88 -8.76 -12.99
CA GLY A 10 -1.37 -9.93 -12.27
C GLY A 10 -2.25 -9.53 -11.10
N ARG A 11 -2.53 -10.50 -10.22
CA ARG A 11 -3.46 -10.31 -9.11
C ARG A 11 -2.79 -10.24 -7.74
N GLU A 12 -1.50 -10.52 -7.66
CA GLU A 12 -0.78 -10.44 -6.39
C GLU A 12 -0.44 -9.00 -6.09
N VAL A 13 -0.69 -8.58 -4.86
CA VAL A 13 -0.46 -7.22 -4.42
C VAL A 13 0.21 -7.19 -3.05
N TYR A 14 0.88 -6.08 -2.76
CA TYR A 14 1.45 -5.82 -1.46
C TYR A 14 0.76 -4.60 -0.86
N LEU A 15 0.19 -4.77 0.32
CA LEU A 15 -0.45 -3.69 1.06
C LEU A 15 0.47 -3.27 2.19
N THR A 16 0.64 -1.97 2.38
CA THR A 16 1.47 -1.47 3.47
C THR A 16 1.04 -0.05 3.84
N SER A 17 1.77 0.54 4.77
CA SER A 17 1.60 1.92 5.17
C SER A 17 2.91 2.39 5.80
N LEU A 18 3.13 3.67 5.85
CA LEU A 18 4.29 4.24 6.55
C LEU A 18 3.90 4.76 7.94
N ASN A 19 2.69 5.30 8.06
CA ASN A 19 2.22 5.88 9.32
C ASN A 19 0.99 5.19 9.90
N GLY A 20 0.41 4.24 9.17
CA GLY A 20 -0.81 3.57 9.60
C GLY A 20 -2.09 4.36 9.33
N ASP A 21 -2.01 5.59 8.83
CA ASP A 21 -3.18 6.44 8.61
C ASP A 21 -3.76 6.36 7.19
N HIS A 22 -3.13 5.61 6.31
CA HIS A 22 -3.61 5.32 4.96
C HIS A 22 -2.96 4.04 4.48
N VAL A 23 -3.49 3.48 3.39
CA VAL A 23 -2.99 2.22 2.83
C VAL A 23 -2.32 2.49 1.49
N LEU A 24 -1.11 1.97 1.33
CA LEU A 24 -0.40 1.94 0.07
C LEU A 24 -0.65 0.58 -0.57
N PHE A 25 -1.07 0.59 -1.82
CA PHE A 25 -1.48 -0.59 -2.56
C PHE A 25 -0.58 -0.73 -3.79
N TYR A 26 0.32 -1.72 -3.75
CA TYR A 26 1.28 -1.94 -4.82
C TYR A 26 0.99 -3.23 -5.57
N PRO A 27 0.97 -3.21 -6.92
CA PRO A 27 1.09 -4.47 -7.67
C PRO A 27 2.37 -5.17 -7.26
N MET A 28 2.34 -6.50 -7.14
CA MET A 28 3.50 -7.23 -6.64
C MET A 28 4.77 -6.99 -7.45
N PRO A 29 4.74 -6.96 -8.80
CA PRO A 29 5.95 -6.67 -9.57
C PRO A 29 6.57 -5.30 -9.25
N VAL A 30 5.73 -4.30 -8.98
CA VAL A 30 6.19 -2.96 -8.59
C VAL A 30 6.87 -3.00 -7.23
N TRP A 31 6.24 -3.69 -6.27
CA TRP A 31 6.82 -3.82 -4.92
C TRP A 31 8.14 -4.59 -4.95
N GLN A 32 8.22 -5.65 -5.74
CA GLN A 32 9.44 -6.43 -5.88
C GLN A 32 10.60 -5.59 -6.42
N GLU A 33 10.30 -4.68 -7.35
CA GLU A 33 11.32 -3.77 -7.88
C GLU A 33 11.80 -2.80 -6.81
N ILE A 34 10.89 -2.33 -5.95
CA ILE A 34 11.26 -1.48 -4.80
C ILE A 34 12.16 -2.25 -3.86
N GLU A 35 11.81 -3.49 -3.53
CA GLU A 35 12.63 -4.35 -2.67
C GLU A 35 14.02 -4.59 -3.26
N ARG A 36 14.09 -4.80 -4.56
CA ARG A 36 15.37 -5.00 -5.25
C ARG A 36 16.26 -3.77 -5.13
N LYS A 37 15.70 -2.58 -5.32
CA LYS A 37 16.44 -1.34 -5.18
C LYS A 37 16.94 -1.13 -3.75
N ILE A 38 16.12 -1.45 -2.77
CA ILE A 38 16.49 -1.35 -1.37
C ILE A 38 17.63 -2.32 -1.05
N ALA A 39 17.56 -3.55 -1.57
CA ALA A 39 18.55 -4.59 -1.30
C ALA A 39 19.95 -4.21 -1.76
N VAL A 40 20.07 -3.39 -2.81
CA VAL A 40 21.38 -2.97 -3.34
C VAL A 40 21.82 -1.60 -2.83
N THR A 41 21.02 -0.96 -1.99
CA THR A 41 21.32 0.36 -1.42
C THR A 41 21.92 0.20 -0.04
N PRO A 42 23.08 0.84 0.26
CA PRO A 42 23.67 0.77 1.60
C PRO A 42 22.69 1.33 2.65
N MET A 43 22.50 0.58 3.74
CA MET A 43 21.59 0.95 4.82
C MET A 43 22.24 1.92 5.81
N ARG A 44 22.77 3.03 5.31
CA ARG A 44 23.39 4.07 6.14
C ARG A 44 22.49 5.27 6.35
N ASP A 45 21.41 5.36 5.56
CA ASP A 45 20.46 6.46 5.62
C ASP A 45 19.37 6.13 6.63
N PRO A 46 19.26 6.90 7.74
CA PRO A 46 18.20 6.66 8.72
C PRO A 46 16.80 6.73 8.14
N GLU A 47 16.57 7.56 7.13
CA GLU A 47 15.25 7.65 6.48
C GLU A 47 14.92 6.36 5.73
N LEU A 48 15.90 5.76 5.06
CA LEU A 48 15.68 4.49 4.36
C LEU A 48 15.42 3.37 5.35
N GLU A 49 16.17 3.32 6.45
CA GLU A 49 15.97 2.33 7.50
C GLU A 49 14.58 2.44 8.10
N GLU A 50 14.13 3.67 8.36
CA GLU A 50 12.79 3.91 8.89
C GLU A 50 11.71 3.48 7.88
N TYR A 51 11.91 3.77 6.61
CA TYR A 51 11.00 3.34 5.54
C TYR A 51 10.86 1.82 5.52
N VAL A 52 11.98 1.09 5.56
CA VAL A 52 11.98 -0.36 5.55
C VAL A 52 11.25 -0.92 6.78
N SER A 53 11.54 -0.36 7.95
CA SER A 53 10.90 -0.81 9.20
C SER A 53 9.38 -0.59 9.18
N ARG A 54 8.94 0.58 8.76
CA ARG A 54 7.51 0.91 8.73
C ARG A 54 6.77 0.10 7.66
N SER A 55 7.33 0.00 6.46
CA SER A 55 6.69 -0.74 5.38
C SER A 55 6.64 -2.24 5.66
N SER A 56 7.58 -2.76 6.43
CA SER A 56 7.56 -4.17 6.87
C SER A 56 6.54 -4.39 7.98
N TYR A 57 6.45 -3.46 8.91
CA TYR A 57 5.51 -3.57 10.04
C TYR A 57 4.06 -3.66 9.55
N TRP A 58 3.68 -2.81 8.61
CA TRP A 58 2.31 -2.77 8.07
C TRP A 58 2.11 -3.69 6.87
N GLY A 59 3.18 -4.31 6.38
CA GLY A 59 3.17 -5.03 5.10
C GLY A 59 2.39 -6.33 5.14
N SER A 60 1.69 -6.61 4.06
CA SER A 60 0.95 -7.85 3.87
C SER A 60 0.85 -8.18 2.39
N GLU A 61 1.21 -9.42 2.03
CA GLU A 61 1.01 -9.93 0.69
C GLU A 61 -0.41 -10.50 0.60
N THR A 62 -1.10 -10.19 -0.49
CA THR A 62 -2.44 -10.70 -0.71
C THR A 62 -2.73 -10.80 -2.20
N GLU A 63 -3.92 -11.26 -2.56
CA GLU A 63 -4.37 -11.34 -3.94
C GLU A 63 -5.69 -10.63 -4.12
N ILE A 64 -5.90 -10.10 -5.32
CA ILE A 64 -7.20 -9.61 -5.73
C ILE A 64 -8.02 -10.83 -6.14
N ASP A 65 -9.20 -11.02 -5.52
CA ASP A 65 -10.05 -12.16 -5.85
C ASP A 65 -10.68 -11.99 -7.26
N PRO A 66 -11.32 -13.05 -7.80
CA PRO A 66 -11.91 -12.95 -9.15
C PRO A 66 -12.98 -11.87 -9.29
N LYS A 67 -13.53 -11.38 -8.17
CA LYS A 67 -14.52 -10.30 -8.17
C LYS A 67 -13.91 -8.92 -7.96
N GLY A 68 -12.58 -8.83 -7.93
CA GLY A 68 -11.87 -7.56 -7.76
C GLY A 68 -11.77 -7.08 -6.33
N ARG A 69 -11.91 -7.97 -5.34
CA ARG A 69 -11.86 -7.60 -3.92
C ARG A 69 -10.52 -7.96 -3.31
N VAL A 70 -10.09 -7.15 -2.37
CA VAL A 70 -8.82 -7.33 -1.64
C VAL A 70 -9.11 -7.28 -0.14
N LEU A 71 -8.56 -8.22 0.61
CA LEU A 71 -8.66 -8.21 2.06
C LEU A 71 -7.55 -7.35 2.64
N ILE A 72 -7.95 -6.30 3.35
CA ILE A 72 -7.01 -5.43 4.07
C ILE A 72 -6.88 -5.98 5.49
N PRO A 73 -5.64 -6.19 6.00
CA PRO A 73 -5.46 -6.68 7.37
C PRO A 73 -6.21 -5.83 8.39
N ALA A 74 -6.77 -6.47 9.40
CA ALA A 74 -7.65 -5.81 10.35
C ALA A 74 -6.98 -4.67 11.12
N ASP A 75 -5.73 -4.83 11.50
CA ASP A 75 -4.98 -3.80 12.20
C ASP A 75 -4.74 -2.57 11.32
N LEU A 76 -4.39 -2.76 10.06
CA LEU A 76 -4.19 -1.66 9.12
C LEU A 76 -5.51 -0.97 8.81
N ARG A 77 -6.58 -1.75 8.62
CA ARG A 77 -7.90 -1.21 8.36
C ARG A 77 -8.38 -0.34 9.53
N ALA A 78 -8.18 -0.80 10.76
CA ALA A 78 -8.56 -0.07 11.95
C ALA A 78 -7.72 1.21 12.12
N ALA A 79 -6.40 1.10 11.96
CA ALA A 79 -5.50 2.25 12.09
C ALA A 79 -5.80 3.33 11.05
N SER A 80 -6.14 2.92 9.82
CA SER A 80 -6.44 3.84 8.71
C SER A 80 -7.91 4.26 8.67
N LYS A 81 -8.75 3.75 9.57
CA LYS A 81 -10.17 4.08 9.67
C LYS A 81 -10.93 3.84 8.37
N LEU A 82 -10.70 2.69 7.74
CA LEU A 82 -11.29 2.36 6.45
C LEU A 82 -12.70 1.75 6.57
N GLU A 83 -13.49 2.21 7.54
CA GLU A 83 -14.85 1.70 7.77
C GLU A 83 -15.93 2.64 7.25
N SER A 84 -15.55 3.83 6.80
CA SER A 84 -16.48 4.83 6.27
C SER A 84 -16.13 5.19 4.84
N ALA A 85 -16.51 6.37 4.36
CA ALA A 85 -16.22 6.78 2.99
C ALA A 85 -14.72 6.78 2.71
N LEU A 86 -14.32 6.18 1.59
CA LEU A 86 -12.94 6.03 1.20
C LEU A 86 -12.61 6.92 0.01
N LEU A 87 -11.35 7.36 -0.04
CA LEU A 87 -10.80 8.08 -1.16
C LEU A 87 -9.65 7.24 -1.72
N ILE A 88 -9.75 6.88 -3.00
CA ILE A 88 -8.73 6.08 -3.68
C ILE A 88 -8.03 6.97 -4.68
N LEU A 89 -6.72 7.16 -4.48
CA LEU A 89 -5.90 8.00 -5.34
C LEU A 89 -4.94 7.14 -6.14
N GLY A 90 -5.02 7.22 -7.47
CA GLY A 90 -4.07 6.56 -8.36
C GLY A 90 -2.77 7.35 -8.39
N LYS A 91 -1.67 6.65 -8.22
CA LYS A 91 -0.33 7.18 -8.44
C LYS A 91 0.21 6.54 -9.72
N ILE A 92 1.44 6.84 -10.08
CA ILE A 92 2.00 6.33 -11.34
C ILE A 92 1.99 4.81 -11.43
N ASP A 93 2.37 4.13 -10.35
CA ASP A 93 2.57 2.68 -10.33
C ASP A 93 1.91 1.99 -9.13
N HIS A 94 1.14 2.72 -8.33
CA HIS A 94 0.44 2.17 -7.17
C HIS A 94 -0.77 3.03 -6.85
N MET A 95 -1.54 2.60 -5.86
CA MET A 95 -2.70 3.36 -5.37
C MET A 95 -2.56 3.65 -3.89
N VAL A 96 -3.22 4.72 -3.45
CA VAL A 96 -3.26 5.12 -2.04
C VAL A 96 -4.72 5.17 -1.62
N ILE A 97 -5.04 4.55 -0.49
CA ILE A 97 -6.40 4.48 0.03
C ILE A 97 -6.45 5.21 1.36
N TRP A 98 -7.30 6.23 1.43
CA TRP A 98 -7.49 7.06 2.61
C TRP A 98 -8.93 6.99 3.10
N ASN A 99 -9.11 7.17 4.40
CA ASN A 99 -10.40 7.60 4.91
C ASN A 99 -10.62 9.02 4.38
N LYS A 100 -11.76 9.27 3.75
CA LYS A 100 -12.02 10.55 3.09
C LYS A 100 -11.96 11.72 4.06
N GLU A 101 -12.56 11.59 5.24
CA GLU A 101 -12.57 12.65 6.24
C GLU A 101 -11.16 12.95 6.77
N VAL A 102 -10.37 11.91 7.00
CA VAL A 102 -8.98 12.07 7.46
C VAL A 102 -8.16 12.81 6.42
N PHE A 103 -8.31 12.43 5.15
CA PHE A 103 -7.60 13.09 4.07
C PHE A 103 -7.99 14.56 3.96
N GLU A 104 -9.27 14.86 3.97
CA GLU A 104 -9.76 16.23 3.82
C GLU A 104 -9.37 17.12 5.00
N ALA A 105 -9.29 16.56 6.19
CA ALA A 105 -8.84 17.30 7.37
C ALA A 105 -7.35 17.67 7.30
N ARG A 106 -6.55 16.88 6.57
CA ARG A 106 -5.10 17.09 6.45
C ARG A 106 -4.71 17.93 5.24
N TYR A 107 -5.47 17.85 4.18
CA TYR A 107 -5.22 18.52 2.90
C TYR A 107 -6.39 19.40 2.49
#